data_04212f171d02ead75cffabe3183f5c20
#
_entry.id   04212f171d02ead75cffabe3183f5c20
#
_cell.length_a   1.000
_cell.length_b   1.000
_cell.length_c   1.000
_cell.angle_alpha   90.00
_cell.angle_beta   90.00
_cell.angle_gamma   90.00
#
_symmetry.space_group_name_H-M   'P 1'
#
loop_
_entity.id
_entity.type
_entity.pdbx_description
1 polymer ?
#
loop_
_entity_poly.entity_id
_entity_poly.type
_entity_poly.pdbx_seq_one_letter_code
_entity_poly.pdbx_strand_id
1 'polypeptide(L)'
;MSFSTLKLSAPILNAITDLGYSKPTPIQEKAIPVVLSGKDLIAAAQTGTGKTASFVLPLLEQLNTRYKDTNQKLRGKRIRALILVPTRELAVQVEASISAYAKYLDISSMAMYGGVDVEEQKQRLIWGVDILVATPGRLLDMTHQRVLHFDELDTLVLDEADRMLDMGFIDDINKII
;
A
#
# COMPACT_ATOMS: atom_id res chain seq x y z
N MET A 1 -8.86 11.14 21.09
CA MET A 1 -7.65 10.34 20.82
C MET A 1 -6.80 11.07 19.78
N SER A 2 -5.49 11.05 19.91
CA SER A 2 -4.57 11.65 18.95
C SER A 2 -3.81 10.56 18.20
N PHE A 3 -3.19 10.89 17.06
CA PHE A 3 -2.35 9.92 16.33
C PHE A 3 -1.20 9.37 17.17
N SER A 4 -0.67 10.16 18.11
CA SER A 4 0.41 9.72 18.99
C SER A 4 0.05 8.53 19.87
N THR A 5 -1.23 8.30 20.12
CA THR A 5 -1.69 7.15 20.93
C THR A 5 -1.83 5.87 20.13
N LEU A 6 -1.66 5.91 18.82
CA LEU A 6 -1.83 4.76 17.91
C LEU A 6 -0.56 3.94 17.70
N LYS A 7 0.49 4.20 18.46
CA LYS A 7 1.78 3.48 18.39
C LYS A 7 2.48 3.59 17.04
N LEU A 8 2.35 4.74 16.40
CA LEU A 8 3.09 5.05 15.17
C LEU A 8 4.42 5.72 15.52
N SER A 9 5.47 5.43 14.75
CA SER A 9 6.80 5.98 14.98
C SER A 9 6.88 7.47 14.62
N ALA A 10 7.89 8.15 15.14
CA ALA A 10 8.07 9.59 14.95
C ALA A 10 8.11 10.04 13.48
N PRO A 11 8.81 9.34 12.55
CA PRO A 11 8.80 9.75 11.14
C PRO A 11 7.40 9.79 10.52
N ILE A 12 6.53 8.84 10.90
CA ILE A 12 5.15 8.79 10.40
C ILE A 12 4.33 9.90 11.05
N LEU A 13 4.47 10.11 12.36
CA LEU A 13 3.77 11.18 13.05
C LEU A 13 4.16 12.57 12.51
N ASN A 14 5.43 12.76 12.17
CA ASN A 14 5.90 14.01 11.57
C ASN A 14 5.27 14.25 10.19
N ALA A 15 5.15 13.22 9.37
CA ALA A 15 4.49 13.34 8.07
C ALA A 15 3.00 13.67 8.23
N ILE A 16 2.31 13.07 9.18
CA ILE A 16 0.91 13.37 9.49
C ILE A 16 0.76 14.83 9.91
N THR A 17 1.65 15.33 10.76
CA THR A 17 1.65 16.72 11.20
C THR A 17 1.88 17.69 10.04
N ASP A 18 2.82 17.39 9.15
CA ASP A 18 3.09 18.20 7.95
C ASP A 18 1.86 18.32 7.03
N LEU A 19 1.03 17.27 6.99
CA LEU A 19 -0.20 17.26 6.21
C LEU A 19 -1.36 17.99 6.91
N GLY A 20 -1.15 18.47 8.14
CA GLY A 20 -2.16 19.19 8.89
C GLY A 20 -3.20 18.34 9.60
N TYR A 21 -2.99 17.04 9.70
CA TYR A 21 -3.90 16.15 10.43
C TYR A 21 -3.55 16.12 11.91
N SER A 22 -4.53 16.37 12.76
CA SER A 22 -4.33 16.41 14.23
C SER A 22 -5.00 15.25 14.95
N LYS A 23 -6.12 14.75 14.43
CA LYS A 23 -6.91 13.68 15.06
C LYS A 23 -7.24 12.60 14.05
N PRO A 24 -7.17 11.32 14.43
CA PRO A 24 -7.61 10.23 13.56
C PRO A 24 -9.13 10.24 13.40
N THR A 25 -9.59 9.77 12.24
CA THR A 25 -11.01 9.52 11.99
C THR A 25 -11.46 8.25 12.72
N PRO A 26 -12.78 8.02 12.88
CA PRO A 26 -13.27 6.81 13.54
C PRO A 26 -12.75 5.50 12.91
N ILE A 27 -12.69 5.42 11.58
CA ILE A 27 -12.16 4.22 10.91
C ILE A 27 -10.67 4.03 11.18
N GLN A 28 -9.89 5.11 11.26
CA GLN A 28 -8.48 5.05 11.59
C GLN A 28 -8.26 4.57 13.02
N GLU A 29 -9.00 5.08 13.98
CA GLU A 29 -8.91 4.66 15.39
C GLU A 29 -9.18 3.16 15.56
N LYS A 30 -10.10 2.61 14.81
CA LYS A 30 -10.48 1.19 14.89
C LYS A 30 -9.54 0.29 14.10
N ALA A 31 -9.16 0.69 12.89
CA ALA A 31 -8.41 -0.16 11.97
C ALA A 31 -6.92 -0.22 12.27
N ILE A 32 -6.29 0.92 12.59
CA ILE A 32 -4.85 0.99 12.78
C ILE A 32 -4.35 0.01 13.85
N PRO A 33 -4.93 -0.05 15.06
CA PRO A 33 -4.48 -1.01 16.07
C PRO A 33 -4.63 -2.47 15.63
N VAL A 34 -5.69 -2.80 14.91
CA VAL A 34 -5.95 -4.18 14.43
C VAL A 34 -4.89 -4.59 13.42
N VAL A 35 -4.59 -3.74 12.44
CA VAL A 35 -3.56 -4.02 11.44
C VAL A 35 -2.18 -4.12 12.10
N LEU A 36 -1.85 -3.23 13.03
CA LEU A 36 -0.58 -3.27 13.76
C LEU A 36 -0.40 -4.54 14.58
N SER A 37 -1.50 -5.15 15.02
CA SER A 37 -1.44 -6.44 15.75
C SER A 37 -1.18 -7.65 14.84
N GLY A 38 -1.11 -7.44 13.52
CA GLY A 38 -0.88 -8.50 12.54
C GLY A 38 -2.12 -9.28 12.13
N LYS A 39 -3.29 -8.83 12.53
CA LYS A 39 -4.56 -9.49 12.20
C LYS A 39 -5.09 -9.03 10.86
N ASP A 40 -5.78 -9.90 10.17
CA ASP A 40 -6.52 -9.55 8.97
C ASP A 40 -7.73 -8.69 9.33
N LEU A 41 -8.08 -7.78 8.42
CA LEU A 41 -9.15 -6.82 8.63
C LEU A 41 -10.00 -6.66 7.38
N ILE A 42 -11.30 -6.65 7.56
CA ILE A 42 -12.25 -6.19 6.54
C ILE A 42 -12.87 -4.89 7.06
N ALA A 43 -12.66 -3.81 6.32
CA ALA A 43 -13.18 -2.50 6.69
C ALA A 43 -14.03 -1.94 5.54
N ALA A 44 -15.21 -1.51 5.88
CA ALA A 44 -16.11 -0.80 4.96
C ALA A 44 -16.26 0.63 5.44
N ALA A 45 -15.94 1.57 4.56
CA ALA A 45 -16.08 2.99 4.85
C ALA A 45 -16.33 3.76 3.56
N GLN A 46 -17.07 4.85 3.68
CA GLN A 46 -17.33 5.73 2.56
C GLN A 46 -16.07 6.50 2.17
N THR A 47 -16.00 6.94 0.90
CA THR A 47 -14.94 7.82 0.40
C THR A 47 -14.88 9.10 1.27
N GLY A 48 -13.67 9.55 1.58
CA GLY A 48 -13.47 10.77 2.39
C GLY A 48 -13.46 10.57 3.89
N THR A 49 -13.59 9.33 4.39
CA THR A 49 -13.58 9.03 5.83
C THR A 49 -12.19 8.73 6.40
N GLY A 50 -11.14 8.86 5.58
CA GLY A 50 -9.78 8.52 5.97
C GLY A 50 -9.44 7.04 5.84
N LYS A 51 -10.18 6.30 5.05
CA LYS A 51 -10.00 4.86 4.86
C LYS A 51 -8.59 4.52 4.36
N THR A 52 -8.05 5.27 3.40
CA THR A 52 -6.71 5.03 2.85
C THR A 52 -5.64 5.07 3.95
N ALA A 53 -5.65 6.08 4.80
CA ALA A 53 -4.71 6.18 5.91
C ALA A 53 -4.89 5.05 6.92
N SER A 54 -6.10 4.51 7.06
CA SER A 54 -6.38 3.44 8.00
C SER A 54 -5.58 2.16 7.73
N PHE A 55 -5.20 1.89 6.48
CA PHE A 55 -4.33 0.76 6.13
C PHE A 55 -2.91 1.20 5.76
N VAL A 56 -2.71 2.38 5.18
CA VAL A 56 -1.38 2.86 4.78
C VAL A 56 -0.50 3.14 6.01
N LEU A 57 -1.01 3.82 7.02
CA LEU A 57 -0.23 4.18 8.20
C LEU A 57 0.31 2.96 8.94
N PRO A 58 -0.52 1.95 9.30
CA PRO A 58 0.02 0.77 9.96
C PRO A 58 0.91 -0.07 9.03
N LEU A 59 0.65 -0.09 7.74
CA LEU A 59 1.51 -0.77 6.77
C LEU A 59 2.92 -0.18 6.77
N LEU A 60 3.02 1.14 6.70
CA LEU A 60 4.32 1.84 6.75
C LEU A 60 5.05 1.57 8.06
N GLU A 61 4.33 1.57 9.18
CA GLU A 61 4.91 1.25 10.49
C GLU A 61 5.50 -0.15 10.53
N GLN A 62 4.77 -1.14 10.04
CA GLN A 62 5.24 -2.52 9.99
C GLN A 62 6.48 -2.66 9.09
N LEU A 63 6.47 -2.07 7.91
CA LEU A 63 7.60 -2.12 6.99
C LEU A 63 8.84 -1.42 7.57
N ASN A 64 8.65 -0.25 8.17
CA ASN A 64 9.74 0.49 8.79
C ASN A 64 10.39 -0.28 9.95
N THR A 65 9.58 -0.92 10.79
CA THR A 65 10.06 -1.74 11.90
C THR A 65 10.87 -2.93 11.39
N ARG A 66 10.36 -3.64 10.39
CA ARG A 66 11.05 -4.80 9.81
C ARG A 66 12.36 -4.44 9.13
N TYR A 67 12.46 -3.26 8.52
CA TYR A 67 13.71 -2.79 7.92
C TYR A 67 14.81 -2.54 8.96
N LYS A 68 14.43 -2.16 10.17
CA LYS A 68 15.40 -1.99 11.25
C LYS A 68 15.92 -3.32 11.78
N ASP A 69 15.05 -4.33 11.78
CA ASP A 69 15.34 -5.64 12.38
C ASP A 69 16.11 -6.58 11.44
N THR A 70 16.10 -6.31 10.16
CA THR A 70 16.75 -7.15 9.14
C THR A 70 17.69 -6.33 8.27
N ASN A 71 18.86 -6.88 7.95
CA ASN A 71 19.82 -6.28 7.02
C ASN A 71 19.31 -6.29 5.57
N GLN A 72 18.02 -6.07 5.36
CA GLN A 72 17.41 -6.16 4.04
C GLN A 72 17.84 -5.06 3.08
N LYS A 73 18.38 -3.97 3.60
CA LYS A 73 19.01 -2.93 2.76
C LYS A 73 20.11 -3.49 1.84
N LEU A 74 20.73 -4.59 2.25
CA LEU A 74 21.80 -5.23 1.47
C LEU A 74 21.30 -6.10 0.32
N ARG A 75 20.01 -6.46 0.31
CA ARG A 75 19.40 -7.35 -0.70
C ARG A 75 18.70 -6.61 -1.82
N GLY A 76 18.65 -5.27 -1.77
CA GLY A 76 17.81 -4.48 -2.65
C GLY A 76 16.35 -4.49 -2.22
N LYS A 77 15.56 -3.61 -2.82
CA LYS A 77 14.14 -3.47 -2.49
C LYS A 77 13.33 -4.54 -3.22
N ARG A 78 12.48 -5.24 -2.48
CA ARG A 78 11.53 -6.25 -2.99
C ARG A 78 10.12 -5.83 -2.61
N ILE A 79 9.15 -6.23 -3.42
CA ILE A 79 7.74 -5.94 -3.12
C ILE A 79 7.35 -6.67 -1.84
N ARG A 80 6.95 -5.91 -0.82
CA ARG A 80 6.50 -6.43 0.48
C ARG A 80 5.03 -6.25 0.69
N ALA A 81 4.45 -5.24 0.05
CA ALA A 81 3.03 -4.97 0.12
C ALA A 81 2.49 -4.74 -1.27
N LEU A 82 1.36 -5.36 -1.54
CA LEU A 82 0.61 -5.20 -2.77
C LEU A 82 -0.77 -4.65 -2.42
N ILE A 83 -1.13 -3.53 -3.06
CA ILE A 83 -2.45 -2.91 -2.91
C ILE A 83 -3.14 -2.97 -4.26
N LEU A 84 -4.22 -3.72 -4.35
CA LEU A 84 -5.04 -3.81 -5.55
C LEU A 84 -6.19 -2.82 -5.47
N VAL A 85 -6.38 -2.06 -6.53
CA VAL A 85 -7.43 -1.06 -6.67
C VAL A 85 -8.13 -1.21 -8.02
N PRO A 86 -9.41 -0.81 -8.13
CA PRO A 86 -10.17 -1.05 -9.36
C PRO A 86 -9.83 -0.12 -10.52
N THR A 87 -9.31 1.08 -10.26
CA THR A 87 -9.10 2.09 -11.30
C THR A 87 -7.72 2.71 -11.24
N ARG A 88 -7.27 3.20 -12.39
CA ARG A 88 -6.05 3.98 -12.55
C ARG A 88 -6.04 5.21 -11.64
N GLU A 89 -7.15 5.95 -11.58
CA GLU A 89 -7.28 7.15 -10.77
C GLU A 89 -7.06 6.85 -9.28
N LEU A 90 -7.66 5.76 -8.79
CA LEU A 90 -7.48 5.33 -7.41
C LEU A 90 -6.05 4.87 -7.15
N ALA A 91 -5.42 4.19 -8.10
CA ALA A 91 -4.01 3.79 -7.97
C ALA A 91 -3.10 5.00 -7.77
N VAL A 92 -3.30 6.04 -8.56
CA VAL A 92 -2.54 7.30 -8.44
C VAL A 92 -2.79 7.97 -7.10
N GLN A 93 -4.04 8.05 -6.64
CA GLN A 93 -4.40 8.66 -5.36
C GLN A 93 -3.81 7.91 -4.17
N VAL A 94 -3.89 6.60 -4.16
CA VAL A 94 -3.34 5.77 -3.07
C VAL A 94 -1.82 5.90 -3.02
N GLU A 95 -1.15 5.83 -4.16
CA GLU A 95 0.31 5.98 -4.22
C GLU A 95 0.75 7.37 -3.75
N ALA A 96 0.05 8.43 -4.14
CA ALA A 96 0.34 9.78 -3.67
C ALA A 96 0.20 9.89 -2.15
N SER A 97 -0.81 9.25 -1.57
CA SER A 97 -0.99 9.20 -0.10
C SER A 97 0.17 8.46 0.57
N ILE A 98 0.59 7.33 0.01
CA ILE A 98 1.72 6.56 0.53
C ILE A 98 2.99 7.41 0.53
N SER A 99 3.29 8.09 -0.59
CA SER A 99 4.47 8.95 -0.70
C SER A 99 4.44 10.09 0.32
N ALA A 100 3.28 10.69 0.55
CA ALA A 100 3.14 11.77 1.53
C ALA A 100 3.37 11.28 2.97
N TYR A 101 2.80 10.15 3.35
CA TYR A 101 2.99 9.58 4.69
C TYR A 101 4.39 8.98 4.89
N ALA A 102 5.03 8.50 3.83
CA ALA A 102 6.37 7.92 3.88
C ALA A 102 7.49 8.95 3.68
N LYS A 103 7.19 10.23 3.72
CA LYS A 103 8.10 11.33 3.41
C LYS A 103 9.43 11.25 4.16
N TYR A 104 9.41 10.80 5.41
CA TYR A 104 10.60 10.67 6.26
C TYR A 104 11.09 9.23 6.42
N LEU A 105 10.59 8.31 5.61
CA LEU A 105 10.96 6.90 5.62
C LEU A 105 11.75 6.54 4.36
N ASP A 106 12.60 5.54 4.46
CA ASP A 106 13.29 4.93 3.32
C ASP A 106 12.45 3.79 2.73
N ILE A 107 11.23 4.12 2.33
CA ILE A 107 10.26 3.20 1.73
C ILE A 107 9.83 3.78 0.39
N SER A 108 9.94 2.98 -0.67
CA SER A 108 9.54 3.39 -2.02
C SER A 108 8.24 2.73 -2.43
N SER A 109 7.44 3.46 -3.19
CA SER A 109 6.17 2.99 -3.74
C SER A 109 6.04 3.35 -5.20
N MET A 110 5.22 2.60 -5.93
CA MET A 110 4.83 2.97 -7.29
C MET A 110 3.39 2.55 -7.56
N ALA A 111 2.75 3.27 -8.46
CA ALA A 111 1.46 2.90 -9.03
C ALA A 111 1.68 2.23 -10.40
N MET A 112 0.98 1.13 -10.64
CA MET A 112 1.07 0.38 -11.89
C MET A 112 -0.34 0.16 -12.45
N TYR A 113 -0.58 0.65 -13.65
CA TYR A 113 -1.91 0.64 -14.28
C TYR A 113 -1.80 0.67 -15.81
N GLY A 114 -2.90 0.33 -16.49
CA GLY A 114 -2.98 0.34 -17.94
C GLY A 114 -2.99 1.75 -18.55
N GLY A 115 -2.74 1.83 -19.85
CA GLY A 115 -2.78 3.10 -20.61
C GLY A 115 -1.51 3.93 -20.58
N VAL A 116 -0.44 3.43 -19.97
CA VAL A 116 0.89 4.07 -19.94
C VAL A 116 1.95 3.08 -20.43
N ASP A 117 3.15 3.58 -20.68
CA ASP A 117 4.25 2.77 -21.20
C ASP A 117 4.64 1.66 -20.23
N VAL A 118 4.58 0.43 -20.73
CA VAL A 118 4.96 -0.78 -19.98
C VAL A 118 6.43 -0.77 -19.61
N GLU A 119 7.30 -0.29 -20.50
CA GLU A 119 8.76 -0.35 -20.31
C GLU A 119 9.19 0.56 -19.14
N GLU A 120 8.60 1.74 -19.00
CA GLU A 120 8.89 2.61 -17.87
C GLU A 120 8.52 1.95 -16.54
N GLN A 121 7.36 1.30 -16.47
CA GLN A 121 6.93 0.58 -15.28
C GLN A 121 7.85 -0.61 -14.97
N LYS A 122 8.28 -1.35 -15.99
CA LYS A 122 9.25 -2.44 -15.84
C LYS A 122 10.57 -1.95 -15.25
N GLN A 123 11.10 -0.85 -15.74
CA GLN A 123 12.36 -0.28 -15.24
C GLN A 123 12.28 0.06 -13.76
N ARG A 124 11.19 0.68 -13.32
CA ARG A 124 10.98 0.99 -11.92
C ARG A 124 10.91 -0.28 -11.05
N LEU A 125 10.28 -1.35 -11.54
CA LEU A 125 10.22 -2.63 -10.85
C LEU A 125 11.60 -3.28 -10.73
N ILE A 126 12.42 -3.20 -11.77
CA ILE A 126 13.78 -3.74 -11.77
C ILE A 126 14.64 -3.02 -10.71
N TRP A 127 14.50 -1.72 -10.57
CA TRP A 127 15.20 -0.95 -9.54
C TRP A 127 14.71 -1.26 -8.13
N GLY A 128 13.49 -1.79 -8.02
CA GLY A 128 12.91 -2.25 -6.78
C GLY A 128 12.00 -1.23 -6.11
N VAL A 129 10.87 -1.74 -5.61
CA VAL A 129 9.92 -0.97 -4.80
C VAL A 129 9.46 -1.82 -3.62
N ASP A 130 9.11 -1.17 -2.53
CA ASP A 130 8.59 -1.84 -1.34
C ASP A 130 7.09 -2.06 -1.41
N ILE A 131 6.36 -1.09 -1.92
CA ILE A 131 4.90 -1.10 -2.01
C ILE A 131 4.49 -0.90 -3.47
N LEU A 132 3.70 -1.83 -3.97
CA LEU A 132 3.12 -1.76 -5.31
C LEU A 132 1.62 -1.52 -5.20
N VAL A 133 1.14 -0.44 -5.82
CA VAL A 133 -0.29 -0.17 -5.98
C VAL A 133 -0.65 -0.47 -7.44
N ALA A 134 -1.57 -1.38 -7.68
CA ALA A 134 -1.82 -1.85 -9.03
C ALA A 134 -3.30 -2.08 -9.33
N THR A 135 -3.66 -1.93 -10.59
CA THR A 135 -4.93 -2.44 -11.11
C THR A 135 -4.74 -3.91 -11.52
N PRO A 136 -5.76 -4.78 -11.34
CA PRO A 136 -5.59 -6.22 -11.56
C PRO A 136 -5.11 -6.61 -12.96
N GLY A 137 -5.64 -5.98 -14.00
CA GLY A 137 -5.28 -6.34 -15.40
C GLY A 137 -3.80 -6.09 -15.69
N ARG A 138 -3.27 -4.93 -15.36
CA ARG A 138 -1.86 -4.61 -15.57
C ARG A 138 -0.95 -5.49 -14.70
N LEU A 139 -1.38 -5.82 -13.50
CA LEU A 139 -0.62 -6.70 -12.62
C LEU A 139 -0.46 -8.09 -13.25
N LEU A 140 -1.53 -8.65 -13.82
CA LEU A 140 -1.46 -9.94 -14.52
C LEU A 140 -0.53 -9.89 -15.72
N ASP A 141 -0.57 -8.82 -16.52
CA ASP A 141 0.35 -8.64 -17.64
C ASP A 141 1.80 -8.71 -17.19
N MET A 142 2.13 -8.02 -16.10
CA MET A 142 3.49 -8.01 -15.57
C MET A 142 3.90 -9.35 -14.97
N THR A 143 2.96 -10.07 -14.37
CA THR A 143 3.19 -11.43 -13.87
C THR A 143 3.53 -12.37 -15.03
N HIS A 144 2.80 -12.31 -16.14
CA HIS A 144 3.05 -13.10 -17.32
C HIS A 144 4.41 -12.80 -17.96
N GLN A 145 4.90 -11.57 -17.83
CA GLN A 145 6.22 -11.16 -18.34
C GLN A 145 7.36 -11.48 -17.36
N ARG A 146 7.06 -12.11 -16.23
CA ARG A 146 8.03 -12.54 -15.20
C ARG A 146 8.88 -11.39 -14.64
N VAL A 147 8.33 -10.18 -14.59
CA VAL A 147 9.00 -9.00 -14.04
C VAL A 147 8.78 -8.87 -12.54
N LEU A 148 7.72 -9.49 -12.03
CA LEU A 148 7.31 -9.38 -10.64
C LEU A 148 7.81 -10.56 -9.81
N HIS A 149 8.27 -10.25 -8.61
CA HIS A 149 8.68 -11.23 -7.62
C HIS A 149 7.94 -10.95 -6.30
N PHE A 150 7.14 -11.92 -5.84
CA PHE A 150 6.35 -11.82 -4.61
C PHE A 150 6.87 -12.71 -3.49
N ASP A 151 8.13 -13.15 -3.58
CA ASP A 151 8.74 -14.05 -2.60
C ASP A 151 8.78 -13.45 -1.19
N GLU A 152 8.84 -12.13 -1.10
CA GLU A 152 8.91 -11.40 0.17
C GLU A 152 7.62 -10.63 0.48
N LEU A 153 6.52 -10.95 -0.20
CA LEU A 153 5.24 -10.27 0.01
C LEU A 153 4.66 -10.66 1.38
N ASP A 154 4.44 -9.67 2.22
CA ASP A 154 3.89 -9.83 3.57
C ASP A 154 2.42 -9.44 3.66
N THR A 155 1.99 -8.49 2.87
CA THR A 155 0.68 -7.85 3.02
C THR A 155 0.02 -7.68 1.67
N LEU A 156 -1.24 -8.08 1.60
CA LEU A 156 -2.12 -7.83 0.46
C LEU A 156 -3.31 -7.00 0.93
N VAL A 157 -3.57 -5.90 0.23
CA VAL A 157 -4.74 -5.05 0.46
C VAL A 157 -5.60 -5.05 -0.79
N LEU A 158 -6.89 -5.30 -0.61
CA LEU A 158 -7.90 -5.15 -1.66
C LEU A 158 -8.74 -3.92 -1.31
N ASP A 159 -8.44 -2.79 -1.93
CA ASP A 159 -9.18 -1.54 -1.71
C ASP A 159 -10.33 -1.44 -2.68
N GLU A 160 -11.52 -1.15 -2.17
CA GLU A 160 -12.77 -1.18 -2.96
C GLU A 160 -13.01 -2.55 -3.61
N ALA A 161 -12.87 -3.62 -2.83
CA ALA A 161 -13.00 -5.00 -3.32
C ALA A 161 -14.37 -5.26 -3.95
N ASP A 162 -15.44 -4.72 -3.40
CA ASP A 162 -16.79 -4.80 -3.95
C ASP A 162 -16.85 -4.22 -5.36
N ARG A 163 -16.23 -3.06 -5.58
CA ARG A 163 -16.16 -2.43 -6.90
C ARG A 163 -15.36 -3.28 -7.89
N MET A 164 -14.26 -3.91 -7.46
CA MET A 164 -13.51 -4.82 -8.32
C MET A 164 -14.34 -6.04 -8.73
N LEU A 165 -15.17 -6.57 -7.82
CA LEU A 165 -16.10 -7.65 -8.15
C LEU A 165 -17.15 -7.20 -9.16
N ASP A 166 -17.74 -6.02 -8.97
CA ASP A 166 -18.74 -5.45 -9.88
C ASP A 166 -18.16 -5.17 -11.28
N MET A 167 -16.88 -4.83 -11.37
CA MET A 167 -16.18 -4.62 -12.63
C MET A 167 -15.70 -5.92 -13.30
N GLY A 168 -15.95 -7.07 -12.70
CA GLY A 168 -15.60 -8.37 -13.28
C GLY A 168 -14.16 -8.82 -13.06
N PHE A 169 -13.46 -8.26 -12.09
CA PHE A 169 -12.05 -8.60 -11.80
C PHE A 169 -11.88 -9.83 -10.91
N ILE A 170 -12.96 -10.55 -10.56
CA ILE A 170 -12.88 -11.69 -9.64
C ILE A 170 -11.91 -12.77 -10.14
N ASP A 171 -11.93 -13.10 -11.41
CA ASP A 171 -11.05 -14.11 -12.00
C ASP A 171 -9.58 -13.63 -11.97
N ASP A 172 -9.35 -12.36 -12.25
CA ASP A 172 -8.03 -11.75 -12.20
C ASP A 172 -7.47 -11.76 -10.79
N ILE A 173 -8.30 -11.42 -9.80
CA ILE A 173 -7.91 -11.43 -8.38
C ILE A 173 -7.56 -12.85 -7.94
N ASN A 174 -8.36 -13.84 -8.32
CA ASN A 174 -8.11 -15.25 -7.98
C ASN A 174 -6.80 -15.77 -8.57
N LYS A 175 -6.40 -15.31 -9.74
CA LYS A 175 -5.11 -15.67 -10.33
C LYS A 175 -3.91 -15.04 -9.63
N ILE A 176 -4.10 -13.88 -9.00
CA ILE A 176 -3.07 -13.17 -8.27
C ILE A 176 -2.85 -13.80 -6.89
N ILE A 177 -3.91 -14.19 -6.23
CA ILE A 177 -3.86 -14.83 -4.92
C ILE A 177 -3.42 -16.28 -5.07
#